data_2646a0493e44b19bfef0201822721628
#
_entry.id   2646a0493e44b19bfef0201822721628
#
_cell.length_a   1.000
_cell.length_b   1.000
_cell.length_c   1.000
_cell.angle_alpha   90.00
_cell.angle_beta   90.00
_cell.angle_gamma   90.00
#
_symmetry.space_group_name_H-M   'P 1'
#
loop_
_entity.id
_entity.type
_entity.pdbx_description
1 polymer ?
#
loop_
_entity_poly.entity_id
_entity_poly.type
_entity_poly.pdbx_seq_one_letter_code
_entity_poly.pdbx_strand_id
1 'polypeptide(L)'
;MKALVYHGPGSKAWEEVPDAAVQEPTDVVVRVDTTTICGTDLHILHGDVPAVTDGRILGHEAVGTVTEVGDAVTSFAVGDRVLVPAITKCGRCEYCQRGMPSHCQTVGGIGWIFGHLIDGTQAESVRVPYADTSLYAVPDAVTNEQAIFLADSLPTGYEVGVLAGGVRPGDTVAVVGAGAVGLSAILAVGLWGASKVVAIDSNKFRLEKALEFGATDAVEAGPDTRADVLALTDGLGVDVAIEAVGYPETLLTAASLVRPGGTIANIGVHGTPVTLPMQEMWIQNVTMTMGLGDTVSIPTLLKMVGSGRIPAEKMGTHTFTFDQIDEAYEVFQEAAANAALKVILTPR
;
A
#
# COMPACT_ATOMS: atom_id res chain seq x y z
N MET A 1 -21.63 10.19 -13.85
CA MET A 1 -21.17 9.89 -12.49
C MET A 1 -20.32 11.01 -11.93
N LYS A 2 -20.09 11.04 -10.60
CA LYS A 2 -19.11 11.96 -10.00
C LYS A 2 -17.80 11.27 -9.69
N ALA A 3 -16.68 12.02 -9.76
CA ALA A 3 -15.35 11.53 -9.50
C ALA A 3 -14.41 12.65 -9.03
N LEU A 4 -13.30 12.28 -8.35
CA LEU A 4 -12.23 13.20 -8.02
C LEU A 4 -11.26 13.32 -9.19
N VAL A 5 -11.30 14.44 -9.86
CA VAL A 5 -10.50 14.74 -11.06
C VAL A 5 -9.28 15.58 -10.70
N TYR A 6 -8.12 15.17 -11.18
CA TYR A 6 -6.86 15.91 -11.08
C TYR A 6 -6.76 16.97 -12.17
N HIS A 7 -6.43 18.21 -11.79
CA HIS A 7 -6.31 19.37 -12.68
C HIS A 7 -4.91 20.00 -12.66
N GLY A 8 -3.89 19.19 -12.42
CA GLY A 8 -2.52 19.65 -12.27
C GLY A 8 -2.06 19.75 -10.81
N PRO A 9 -0.77 20.05 -10.57
CA PRO A 9 -0.23 20.11 -9.22
C PRO A 9 -1.01 21.04 -8.29
N GLY A 10 -1.41 20.51 -7.14
CA GLY A 10 -2.21 21.23 -6.13
C GLY A 10 -3.69 21.41 -6.47
N SER A 11 -4.16 20.91 -7.62
CA SER A 11 -5.54 21.14 -8.09
C SER A 11 -6.29 19.84 -8.32
N LYS A 12 -7.45 19.70 -7.70
CA LYS A 12 -8.38 18.58 -7.84
C LYS A 12 -9.81 19.06 -7.64
N ALA A 13 -10.79 18.37 -8.21
CA ALA A 13 -12.20 18.70 -8.02
C ALA A 13 -13.06 17.43 -7.98
N TRP A 14 -14.07 17.43 -7.12
CA TRP A 14 -15.14 16.42 -7.12
C TRP A 14 -16.24 16.89 -8.08
N GLU A 15 -16.29 16.33 -9.28
CA GLU A 15 -17.09 16.85 -10.37
C GLU A 15 -17.80 15.78 -11.18
N GLU A 16 -18.75 16.19 -12.03
CA GLU A 16 -19.44 15.31 -12.95
C GLU A 16 -18.54 14.94 -14.15
N VAL A 17 -18.44 13.63 -14.42
CA VAL A 17 -17.69 13.05 -15.52
C VAL A 17 -18.57 12.03 -16.25
N PRO A 18 -18.21 11.61 -17.48
CA PRO A 18 -18.88 10.48 -18.14
C PRO A 18 -18.88 9.23 -17.26
N ASP A 19 -19.93 8.41 -17.37
CA ASP A 19 -20.00 7.15 -16.63
C ASP A 19 -18.92 6.17 -17.11
N ALA A 20 -18.42 5.36 -16.17
CA ALA A 20 -17.54 4.25 -16.51
C ALA A 20 -18.31 3.22 -17.35
N ALA A 21 -17.68 2.66 -18.38
CA ALA A 21 -18.29 1.67 -19.28
C ALA A 21 -17.27 0.59 -19.67
N VAL A 22 -17.76 -0.60 -19.97
CA VAL A 22 -16.96 -1.67 -20.58
C VAL A 22 -16.43 -1.18 -21.93
N GLN A 23 -15.12 -1.24 -22.15
CA GLN A 23 -14.45 -0.84 -23.39
C GLN A 23 -13.90 -2.04 -24.16
N GLU A 24 -13.43 -3.05 -23.42
CA GLU A 24 -12.88 -4.28 -23.97
C GLU A 24 -13.63 -5.51 -23.42
N PRO A 25 -13.67 -6.62 -24.14
CA PRO A 25 -14.41 -7.80 -23.70
C PRO A 25 -13.97 -8.38 -22.36
N THR A 26 -12.75 -8.05 -21.90
CA THR A 26 -12.19 -8.52 -20.61
C THR A 26 -12.44 -7.58 -19.44
N ASP A 27 -13.15 -6.48 -19.67
CA ASP A 27 -13.39 -5.46 -18.67
C ASP A 27 -14.64 -5.75 -17.84
N VAL A 28 -14.69 -5.18 -16.66
CA VAL A 28 -15.94 -4.99 -15.91
C VAL A 28 -16.05 -3.53 -15.46
N VAL A 29 -17.27 -3.10 -15.15
CA VAL A 29 -17.50 -1.87 -14.38
C VAL A 29 -17.85 -2.27 -12.96
N VAL A 30 -17.19 -1.62 -11.98
CA VAL A 30 -17.42 -1.79 -10.56
C VAL A 30 -17.98 -0.49 -9.99
N ARG A 31 -19.18 -0.56 -9.39
CA ARG A 31 -19.65 0.52 -8.51
C ARG A 31 -18.79 0.53 -7.26
N VAL A 32 -18.22 1.67 -6.92
CA VAL A 32 -17.34 1.79 -5.76
C VAL A 32 -18.17 1.96 -4.49
N ASP A 33 -18.10 0.98 -3.61
CA ASP A 33 -18.78 1.00 -2.31
C ASP A 33 -17.84 1.51 -1.20
N THR A 34 -16.52 1.41 -1.38
CA THR A 34 -15.50 1.90 -0.46
C THR A 34 -14.20 2.15 -1.22
N THR A 35 -13.58 3.30 -1.01
CA THR A 35 -12.22 3.61 -1.50
C THR A 35 -11.42 4.32 -0.39
N THR A 36 -10.14 4.59 -0.62
CA THR A 36 -9.28 5.26 0.37
C THR A 36 -8.43 6.34 -0.29
N ILE A 37 -7.77 7.15 0.56
CA ILE A 37 -6.70 8.05 0.15
C ILE A 37 -5.36 7.38 0.49
N CYS A 38 -4.42 7.42 -0.45
CA CYS A 38 -3.06 6.91 -0.31
C CYS A 38 -2.03 8.04 -0.36
N GLY A 39 -0.83 7.81 0.20
CA GLY A 39 0.30 8.71 0.05
C GLY A 39 0.66 8.97 -1.41
N THR A 40 0.45 7.99 -2.28
CA THR A 40 0.64 8.12 -3.73
C THR A 40 -0.26 9.20 -4.35
N ASP A 41 -1.50 9.37 -3.87
CA ASP A 41 -2.39 10.43 -4.34
C ASP A 41 -1.83 11.82 -4.00
N LEU A 42 -1.18 11.96 -2.83
CA LEU A 42 -0.48 13.20 -2.46
C LEU A 42 0.75 13.46 -3.34
N HIS A 43 1.52 12.43 -3.69
CA HIS A 43 2.63 12.56 -4.64
C HIS A 43 2.14 13.03 -6.02
N ILE A 44 1.01 12.53 -6.50
CA ILE A 44 0.38 13.02 -7.73
C ILE A 44 0.01 14.49 -7.59
N LEU A 45 -0.64 14.88 -6.49
CA LEU A 45 -1.03 16.27 -6.24
C LEU A 45 0.18 17.21 -6.05
N HIS A 46 1.33 16.70 -5.61
CA HIS A 46 2.57 17.48 -5.58
C HIS A 46 3.26 17.60 -6.95
N GLY A 47 2.82 16.82 -7.97
CA GLY A 47 3.43 16.80 -9.29
C GLY A 47 4.61 15.86 -9.43
N ASP A 48 4.81 14.95 -8.47
CA ASP A 48 5.93 13.99 -8.45
C ASP A 48 5.73 12.85 -9.47
N VAL A 49 4.53 12.72 -10.07
CA VAL A 49 4.18 11.68 -11.04
C VAL A 49 3.80 12.31 -12.39
N PRO A 50 4.78 12.67 -13.25
CA PRO A 50 4.54 13.40 -14.50
C PRO A 50 3.66 12.68 -15.53
N ALA A 51 3.47 11.37 -15.38
CA ALA A 51 2.60 10.58 -16.25
C ALA A 51 1.11 10.81 -15.99
N VAL A 52 0.74 11.37 -14.83
CA VAL A 52 -0.65 11.75 -14.53
C VAL A 52 -0.93 13.12 -15.13
N THR A 53 -1.90 13.15 -16.03
CA THR A 53 -2.27 14.38 -16.77
C THR A 53 -3.58 14.96 -16.28
N ASP A 54 -3.83 16.22 -16.60
CA ASP A 54 -5.11 16.88 -16.38
C ASP A 54 -6.30 16.05 -16.89
N GLY A 55 -7.39 16.03 -16.13
CA GLY A 55 -8.58 15.22 -16.40
C GLY A 55 -8.53 13.79 -15.87
N ARG A 56 -7.44 13.34 -15.22
CA ARG A 56 -7.33 12.00 -14.65
C ARG A 56 -8.14 11.89 -13.36
N ILE A 57 -9.00 10.85 -13.27
CA ILE A 57 -9.65 10.46 -12.00
C ILE A 57 -8.61 9.77 -11.11
N LEU A 58 -8.50 10.22 -9.85
CA LEU A 58 -7.52 9.69 -8.88
C LEU A 58 -7.99 8.39 -8.23
N GLY A 59 -7.09 7.80 -7.40
CA GLY A 59 -7.34 6.60 -6.59
C GLY A 59 -6.99 5.30 -7.30
N HIS A 60 -6.56 4.30 -6.49
CA HIS A 60 -6.14 2.98 -6.99
C HIS A 60 -6.53 1.84 -6.04
N GLU A 61 -7.37 2.10 -5.06
CA GLU A 61 -7.84 1.14 -4.07
C GLU A 61 -9.37 1.20 -4.02
N ALA A 62 -10.08 0.06 -4.20
CA ALA A 62 -11.53 0.03 -3.98
C ALA A 62 -12.04 -1.35 -3.59
N VAL A 63 -13.17 -1.34 -2.90
CA VAL A 63 -14.09 -2.48 -2.77
C VAL A 63 -15.42 -2.04 -3.37
N GLY A 64 -16.05 -2.90 -4.15
CA GLY A 64 -17.30 -2.52 -4.81
C GLY A 64 -18.08 -3.71 -5.34
N THR A 65 -19.12 -3.38 -6.09
CA THR A 65 -20.04 -4.35 -6.68
C THR A 65 -19.97 -4.26 -8.19
N VAL A 66 -19.80 -5.38 -8.88
CA VAL A 66 -19.79 -5.46 -10.34
C VAL A 66 -21.16 -5.05 -10.88
N THR A 67 -21.20 -4.11 -11.82
CA THR A 67 -22.43 -3.59 -12.46
C THR A 67 -22.53 -3.91 -13.94
N GLU A 68 -21.40 -4.04 -14.62
CA GLU A 68 -21.34 -4.43 -16.04
C GLU A 68 -20.20 -5.42 -16.24
N VAL A 69 -20.38 -6.34 -17.21
CA VAL A 69 -19.41 -7.41 -17.49
C VAL A 69 -19.21 -7.52 -18.99
N GLY A 70 -17.95 -7.52 -19.44
CA GLY A 70 -17.58 -7.75 -20.85
C GLY A 70 -17.71 -9.23 -21.23
N ASP A 71 -17.96 -9.49 -22.52
CA ASP A 71 -18.32 -10.82 -23.05
C ASP A 71 -17.25 -11.91 -22.85
N ALA A 72 -15.99 -11.54 -22.58
CA ALA A 72 -14.89 -12.49 -22.35
C ALA A 72 -14.59 -12.72 -20.86
N VAL A 73 -15.29 -12.05 -19.95
CA VAL A 73 -15.14 -12.26 -18.50
C VAL A 73 -15.87 -13.54 -18.11
N THR A 74 -15.21 -14.40 -17.35
CA THR A 74 -15.71 -15.73 -16.97
C THR A 74 -15.79 -15.97 -15.49
N SER A 75 -15.06 -15.19 -14.69
CA SER A 75 -14.92 -15.40 -13.24
C SER A 75 -15.84 -14.53 -12.40
N PHE A 76 -16.47 -13.52 -13.00
CA PHE A 76 -17.32 -12.54 -12.30
C PHE A 76 -18.63 -12.29 -13.03
N ALA A 77 -19.66 -11.98 -12.27
CA ALA A 77 -21.01 -11.65 -12.76
C ALA A 77 -21.49 -10.34 -12.12
N VAL A 78 -22.53 -9.73 -12.71
CA VAL A 78 -23.21 -8.56 -12.13
C VAL A 78 -23.75 -8.93 -10.76
N GLY A 79 -23.44 -8.08 -9.77
CA GLY A 79 -23.79 -8.28 -8.36
C GLY A 79 -22.69 -8.87 -7.49
N ASP A 80 -21.60 -9.37 -8.08
CA ASP A 80 -20.46 -9.87 -7.30
C ASP A 80 -19.76 -8.75 -6.56
N ARG A 81 -19.41 -9.02 -5.30
CA ARG A 81 -18.62 -8.10 -4.46
C ARG A 81 -17.14 -8.39 -4.65
N VAL A 82 -16.40 -7.35 -5.05
CA VAL A 82 -14.99 -7.48 -5.47
C VAL A 82 -14.08 -6.45 -4.82
N LEU A 83 -12.83 -6.85 -4.64
CA LEU A 83 -11.71 -5.99 -4.32
C LEU A 83 -11.00 -5.60 -5.63
N VAL A 84 -10.82 -4.30 -5.85
CA VAL A 84 -10.02 -3.70 -6.93
C VAL A 84 -8.66 -3.34 -6.34
N PRO A 85 -7.61 -4.12 -6.61
CA PRO A 85 -6.28 -3.86 -6.08
C PRO A 85 -5.55 -2.79 -6.90
N ALA A 86 -4.50 -2.22 -6.32
CA ALA A 86 -3.64 -1.24 -6.98
C ALA A 86 -2.97 -1.76 -8.27
N ILE A 87 -2.81 -3.08 -8.40
CA ILE A 87 -2.12 -3.71 -9.52
C ILE A 87 -3.09 -4.42 -10.46
N THR A 88 -3.13 -3.96 -11.70
CA THR A 88 -3.83 -4.60 -12.82
C THR A 88 -2.89 -5.52 -13.59
N LYS A 89 -3.36 -6.69 -14.01
CA LYS A 89 -2.54 -7.72 -14.64
C LYS A 89 -3.27 -8.52 -15.71
N CYS A 90 -2.61 -8.79 -16.82
CA CYS A 90 -3.18 -9.62 -17.88
C CYS A 90 -3.08 -11.14 -17.61
N GLY A 91 -2.31 -11.57 -16.63
CA GLY A 91 -2.11 -12.98 -16.25
C GLY A 91 -1.28 -13.82 -17.23
N ARG A 92 -0.89 -13.31 -18.41
CA ARG A 92 -0.29 -14.13 -19.50
C ARG A 92 1.03 -13.61 -20.06
N CYS A 93 1.42 -12.36 -19.80
CA CYS A 93 2.73 -11.88 -20.24
C CYS A 93 3.86 -12.47 -19.39
N GLU A 94 5.09 -12.32 -19.85
CA GLU A 94 6.27 -12.91 -19.19
C GLU A 94 6.36 -12.55 -17.69
N TYR A 95 6.16 -11.28 -17.34
CA TYR A 95 6.22 -10.85 -15.94
C TYR A 95 5.06 -11.42 -15.10
N CYS A 96 3.84 -11.44 -15.63
CA CYS A 96 2.73 -12.07 -14.92
C CYS A 96 2.97 -13.57 -14.67
N GLN A 97 3.54 -14.29 -15.65
CA GLN A 97 3.86 -15.71 -15.51
C GLN A 97 5.03 -15.98 -14.54
N ARG A 98 5.91 -14.98 -14.33
CA ARG A 98 6.98 -15.04 -13.33
C ARG A 98 6.52 -14.63 -11.91
N GLY A 99 5.24 -14.29 -11.73
CA GLY A 99 4.72 -13.80 -10.45
C GLY A 99 5.06 -12.36 -10.14
N MET A 100 5.39 -11.55 -11.16
CA MET A 100 5.72 -10.13 -11.07
C MET A 100 4.71 -9.26 -11.86
N PRO A 101 3.40 -9.34 -11.57
CA PRO A 101 2.39 -8.59 -12.31
C PRO A 101 2.48 -7.08 -12.13
N SER A 102 3.17 -6.59 -11.10
CA SER A 102 3.53 -5.16 -10.97
C SER A 102 4.26 -4.60 -12.20
N HIS A 103 4.87 -5.47 -13.03
CA HIS A 103 5.52 -5.13 -14.28
C HIS A 103 4.80 -5.68 -15.52
N CYS A 104 3.47 -5.81 -15.46
CA CYS A 104 2.68 -6.35 -16.55
C CYS A 104 2.86 -5.56 -17.84
N GLN A 105 3.44 -6.21 -18.88
CA GLN A 105 3.75 -5.57 -20.16
C GLN A 105 2.50 -5.14 -20.94
N THR A 106 1.41 -5.88 -20.79
CA THR A 106 0.18 -5.64 -21.54
C THR A 106 -0.54 -4.36 -21.10
N VAL A 107 -0.37 -3.96 -19.82
CA VAL A 107 -1.00 -2.74 -19.29
C VAL A 107 -0.04 -1.54 -19.25
N GLY A 108 1.07 -1.60 -19.98
CA GLY A 108 2.01 -0.48 -20.11
C GLY A 108 3.35 -0.64 -19.38
N GLY A 109 3.66 -1.84 -18.88
CA GLY A 109 4.94 -2.14 -18.21
C GLY A 109 4.95 -1.82 -16.72
N ILE A 110 3.86 -1.25 -16.20
CA ILE A 110 3.61 -1.01 -14.77
C ILE A 110 2.17 -1.39 -14.45
N GLY A 111 1.96 -2.28 -13.50
CA GLY A 111 0.62 -2.75 -13.10
C GLY A 111 -0.21 -1.71 -12.36
N TRP A 112 0.43 -0.73 -11.73
CA TRP A 112 -0.26 0.41 -11.15
C TRP A 112 -0.74 1.35 -12.26
N ILE A 113 -1.97 1.13 -12.72
CA ILE A 113 -2.57 1.91 -13.80
C ILE A 113 -3.71 2.82 -13.34
N PHE A 114 -4.45 2.47 -12.30
CA PHE A 114 -5.54 3.27 -11.77
C PHE A 114 -5.04 4.59 -11.16
N GLY A 115 -5.71 5.69 -11.49
CA GLY A 115 -5.30 7.03 -11.05
C GLY A 115 -3.97 7.50 -11.66
N HIS A 116 -3.39 6.69 -12.53
CA HIS A 116 -2.11 6.92 -13.18
C HIS A 116 -2.27 6.92 -14.71
N LEU A 117 -2.31 5.75 -15.34
CA LEU A 117 -2.44 5.61 -16.81
C LEU A 117 -3.90 5.59 -17.28
N ILE A 118 -4.82 5.17 -16.43
CA ILE A 118 -6.27 5.18 -16.65
C ILE A 118 -6.98 5.79 -15.45
N ASP A 119 -8.26 6.05 -15.58
CA ASP A 119 -9.10 6.58 -14.53
C ASP A 119 -9.15 5.67 -13.32
N GLY A 120 -9.12 6.27 -12.14
CA GLY A 120 -8.96 5.60 -10.86
C GLY A 120 -10.26 5.35 -10.11
N THR A 121 -10.10 5.01 -8.83
CA THR A 121 -11.17 4.47 -7.97
C THR A 121 -11.84 5.50 -7.07
N GLN A 122 -11.36 6.74 -7.02
CA GLN A 122 -12.03 7.82 -6.28
C GLN A 122 -13.17 8.42 -7.13
N ALA A 123 -14.16 7.56 -7.42
CA ALA A 123 -15.33 7.82 -8.26
C ALA A 123 -16.49 6.94 -7.82
N GLU A 124 -17.70 7.24 -8.29
CA GLU A 124 -18.88 6.41 -8.05
C GLU A 124 -18.79 5.03 -8.73
N SER A 125 -18.06 4.94 -9.86
CA SER A 125 -17.79 3.68 -10.57
C SER A 125 -16.43 3.72 -11.25
N VAL A 126 -15.84 2.54 -11.47
CA VAL A 126 -14.54 2.39 -12.14
C VAL A 126 -14.57 1.24 -13.13
N ARG A 127 -13.94 1.43 -14.32
CA ARG A 127 -13.68 0.37 -15.30
C ARG A 127 -12.43 -0.40 -14.90
N VAL A 128 -12.54 -1.71 -14.78
CA VAL A 128 -11.41 -2.59 -14.43
C VAL A 128 -11.05 -3.49 -15.61
N PRO A 129 -9.88 -3.28 -16.24
CA PRO A 129 -9.39 -4.15 -17.31
C PRO A 129 -8.92 -5.51 -16.80
N TYR A 130 -9.00 -6.53 -17.67
CA TYR A 130 -8.56 -7.90 -17.34
C TYR A 130 -9.16 -8.42 -16.03
N ALA A 131 -10.46 -8.28 -15.86
CA ALA A 131 -11.19 -8.53 -14.63
C ALA A 131 -10.87 -9.90 -14.00
N ASP A 132 -10.88 -10.98 -14.81
CA ASP A 132 -10.62 -12.34 -14.32
C ASP A 132 -9.26 -12.54 -13.65
N THR A 133 -8.29 -11.69 -13.95
CA THR A 133 -6.94 -11.77 -13.36
C THR A 133 -6.61 -10.61 -12.43
N SER A 134 -7.35 -9.50 -12.51
CA SER A 134 -7.08 -8.28 -11.75
C SER A 134 -7.92 -8.17 -10.48
N LEU A 135 -9.13 -8.71 -10.47
CA LEU A 135 -10.04 -8.62 -9.32
C LEU A 135 -9.92 -9.81 -8.38
N TYR A 136 -10.39 -9.61 -7.16
CA TYR A 136 -10.55 -10.67 -6.16
C TYR A 136 -11.95 -10.62 -5.57
N ALA A 137 -12.63 -11.78 -5.54
CA ALA A 137 -13.91 -11.90 -4.84
C ALA A 137 -13.72 -11.66 -3.33
N VAL A 138 -14.56 -10.82 -2.73
CA VAL A 138 -14.54 -10.57 -1.29
C VAL A 138 -15.48 -11.55 -0.61
N PRO A 139 -14.98 -12.42 0.29
CA PRO A 139 -15.83 -13.36 1.03
C PRO A 139 -16.86 -12.65 1.93
N ASP A 140 -18.03 -13.25 2.15
CA ASP A 140 -19.08 -12.68 3.00
C ASP A 140 -18.63 -12.40 4.44
N ALA A 141 -17.67 -13.19 4.94
CA ALA A 141 -17.10 -13.03 6.27
C ALA A 141 -16.17 -11.80 6.42
N VAL A 142 -15.82 -11.11 5.32
CA VAL A 142 -14.94 -9.95 5.30
C VAL A 142 -15.76 -8.72 4.96
N THR A 143 -15.73 -7.68 5.79
CA THR A 143 -16.43 -6.41 5.51
C THR A 143 -15.67 -5.57 4.47
N ASN A 144 -16.31 -4.54 3.92
CA ASN A 144 -15.63 -3.62 2.98
C ASN A 144 -14.48 -2.87 3.68
N GLU A 145 -14.70 -2.44 4.94
CA GLU A 145 -13.71 -1.75 5.75
C GLU A 145 -12.48 -2.64 6.07
N GLN A 146 -12.66 -3.95 6.13
CA GLN A 146 -11.56 -4.89 6.27
C GLN A 146 -10.85 -5.15 4.94
N ALA A 147 -11.64 -5.33 3.87
CA ALA A 147 -11.12 -5.69 2.56
C ALA A 147 -10.31 -4.56 1.91
N ILE A 148 -10.70 -3.29 2.13
CA ILE A 148 -10.10 -2.15 1.43
C ILE A 148 -8.59 -2.03 1.65
N PHE A 149 -8.07 -2.42 2.81
CA PHE A 149 -6.64 -2.36 3.11
C PHE A 149 -5.82 -3.45 2.40
N LEU A 150 -6.51 -4.47 1.84
CA LEU A 150 -5.89 -5.47 0.99
C LEU A 150 -5.73 -5.00 -0.46
N ALA A 151 -6.28 -3.83 -0.81
CA ALA A 151 -6.11 -3.30 -2.15
C ALA A 151 -4.66 -2.87 -2.43
N ASP A 152 -3.96 -2.36 -1.40
CA ASP A 152 -2.59 -1.85 -1.55
C ASP A 152 -1.72 -2.06 -0.29
N SER A 153 -2.01 -1.36 0.82
CA SER A 153 -1.06 -1.22 1.93
C SER A 153 -0.68 -2.54 2.60
N LEU A 154 -1.63 -3.45 2.80
CA LEU A 154 -1.36 -4.71 3.48
C LEU A 154 -0.54 -5.68 2.62
N PRO A 155 -0.88 -5.95 1.32
CA PRO A 155 -0.02 -6.74 0.46
C PRO A 155 1.35 -6.07 0.23
N THR A 156 1.43 -4.75 0.12
CA THR A 156 2.71 -4.04 -0.04
C THR A 156 3.63 -4.25 1.17
N GLY A 157 3.14 -4.07 2.40
CA GLY A 157 3.90 -4.35 3.61
C GLY A 157 4.34 -5.80 3.72
N TYR A 158 3.47 -6.75 3.34
CA TYR A 158 3.76 -8.17 3.36
C TYR A 158 4.73 -8.60 2.25
N GLU A 159 4.45 -8.27 0.99
CA GLU A 159 5.23 -8.75 -0.16
C GLU A 159 6.61 -8.10 -0.22
N VAL A 160 6.68 -6.77 -0.08
CA VAL A 160 7.94 -6.03 -0.21
C VAL A 160 8.71 -6.00 1.12
N GLY A 161 8.01 -5.80 2.25
CA GLY A 161 8.67 -5.72 3.54
C GLY A 161 9.09 -7.09 4.08
N VAL A 162 8.16 -8.06 4.10
CA VAL A 162 8.39 -9.37 4.74
C VAL A 162 8.99 -10.37 3.77
N LEU A 163 8.30 -10.65 2.65
CA LEU A 163 8.74 -11.72 1.74
C LEU A 163 10.04 -11.34 1.00
N ALA A 164 10.07 -10.19 0.33
CA ALA A 164 11.29 -9.74 -0.36
C ALA A 164 12.41 -9.35 0.62
N GLY A 165 12.06 -8.83 1.81
CA GLY A 165 13.01 -8.61 2.92
C GLY A 165 13.62 -9.88 3.49
N GLY A 166 13.03 -11.05 3.18
CA GLY A 166 13.52 -12.36 3.62
C GLY A 166 13.37 -12.58 5.13
N VAL A 167 12.38 -11.98 5.76
CA VAL A 167 12.09 -12.15 7.21
C VAL A 167 11.84 -13.63 7.51
N ARG A 168 12.40 -14.12 8.61
CA ARG A 168 12.29 -15.51 9.06
C ARG A 168 11.78 -15.58 10.50
N PRO A 169 11.17 -16.70 10.89
CA PRO A 169 10.84 -16.93 12.29
C PRO A 169 12.08 -16.81 13.19
N GLY A 170 11.95 -16.03 14.27
CA GLY A 170 13.03 -15.75 15.20
C GLY A 170 13.85 -14.49 14.90
N ASP A 171 13.70 -13.87 13.73
CA ASP A 171 14.42 -12.63 13.39
C ASP A 171 14.02 -11.47 14.31
N THR A 172 14.94 -10.53 14.44
CA THR A 172 14.71 -9.19 14.95
C THR A 172 14.54 -8.23 13.78
N VAL A 173 13.41 -7.54 13.72
CA VAL A 173 13.07 -6.65 12.59
C VAL A 173 12.83 -5.22 13.09
N ALA A 174 13.44 -4.23 12.44
CA ALA A 174 13.09 -2.82 12.63
C ALA A 174 12.23 -2.34 11.46
N VAL A 175 11.21 -1.53 11.75
CA VAL A 175 10.38 -0.87 10.74
C VAL A 175 10.47 0.64 10.94
N VAL A 176 11.09 1.31 9.99
CA VAL A 176 11.26 2.77 9.97
C VAL A 176 10.08 3.38 9.22
N GLY A 177 9.24 4.10 9.95
CA GLY A 177 7.95 4.61 9.52
C GLY A 177 6.80 3.68 9.94
N ALA A 178 5.89 4.21 10.76
CA ALA A 178 4.69 3.53 11.24
C ALA A 178 3.40 4.15 10.66
N GLY A 179 3.45 4.58 9.40
CA GLY A 179 2.27 4.90 8.59
C GLY A 179 1.52 3.63 8.17
N ALA A 180 0.50 3.74 7.32
CA ALA A 180 -0.33 2.60 6.93
C ALA A 180 0.47 1.41 6.38
N VAL A 181 1.45 1.66 5.50
CA VAL A 181 2.30 0.59 4.94
C VAL A 181 3.26 0.02 5.99
N GLY A 182 3.85 0.88 6.84
CA GLY A 182 4.72 0.42 7.93
C GLY A 182 3.97 -0.41 8.96
N LEU A 183 2.75 -0.02 9.35
CA LEU A 183 1.87 -0.81 10.23
C LEU A 183 1.50 -2.15 9.59
N SER A 184 1.26 -2.16 8.27
CA SER A 184 1.04 -3.39 7.51
C SER A 184 2.25 -4.33 7.58
N ALA A 185 3.46 -3.77 7.44
CA ALA A 185 4.70 -4.53 7.59
C ALA A 185 4.87 -5.05 9.02
N ILE A 186 4.66 -4.22 10.05
CA ILE A 186 4.74 -4.61 11.47
C ILE A 186 3.81 -5.79 11.76
N LEU A 187 2.54 -5.69 11.35
CA LEU A 187 1.57 -6.76 11.51
C LEU A 187 2.02 -8.04 10.81
N ALA A 188 2.45 -7.94 9.56
CA ALA A 188 2.89 -9.07 8.77
C ALA A 188 4.15 -9.74 9.36
N VAL A 189 5.13 -8.96 9.82
CA VAL A 189 6.35 -9.42 10.49
C VAL A 189 6.01 -10.24 11.75
N GLY A 190 5.09 -9.73 12.58
CA GLY A 190 4.63 -10.43 13.79
C GLY A 190 3.95 -11.76 13.46
N LEU A 191 3.06 -11.78 12.47
CA LEU A 191 2.40 -13.00 12.01
C LEU A 191 3.35 -14.01 11.38
N TRP A 192 4.46 -13.54 10.79
CA TRP A 192 5.50 -14.38 10.18
C TRP A 192 6.44 -15.02 11.20
N GLY A 193 6.36 -14.59 12.46
CA GLY A 193 7.07 -15.21 13.59
C GLY A 193 8.40 -14.57 13.94
N ALA A 194 8.61 -13.30 13.65
CA ALA A 194 9.75 -12.56 14.18
C ALA A 194 9.74 -12.59 15.71
N SER A 195 10.91 -12.68 16.34
CA SER A 195 11.05 -12.70 17.80
C SER A 195 10.97 -11.30 18.41
N LYS A 196 11.34 -10.29 17.64
CA LYS A 196 11.30 -8.87 18.03
C LYS A 196 10.93 -7.99 16.84
N VAL A 197 10.04 -7.03 17.05
CA VAL A 197 9.60 -6.06 16.06
C VAL A 197 9.73 -4.67 16.66
N VAL A 198 10.69 -3.89 16.20
CA VAL A 198 10.96 -2.53 16.67
C VAL A 198 10.35 -1.53 15.70
N ALA A 199 9.32 -0.81 16.13
CA ALA A 199 8.72 0.27 15.35
C ALA A 199 9.48 1.57 15.61
N ILE A 200 9.77 2.35 14.55
CA ILE A 200 10.49 3.63 14.63
C ILE A 200 9.66 4.68 13.89
N ASP A 201 9.21 5.72 14.58
CA ASP A 201 8.50 6.86 13.99
C ASP A 201 8.70 8.11 14.85
N SER A 202 8.56 9.30 14.27
CA SER A 202 8.58 10.57 15.01
C SER A 202 7.24 10.90 15.67
N ASN A 203 6.16 10.22 15.29
CA ASN A 203 4.81 10.46 15.75
C ASN A 203 4.42 9.45 16.85
N LYS A 204 4.15 9.95 18.06
CA LYS A 204 3.80 9.10 19.21
C LYS A 204 2.52 8.31 19.02
N PHE A 205 1.51 8.90 18.39
CA PHE A 205 0.27 8.17 18.07
C PHE A 205 0.55 6.96 17.16
N ARG A 206 1.41 7.11 16.14
CA ARG A 206 1.80 6.01 15.26
C ARG A 206 2.60 4.93 16.00
N LEU A 207 3.45 5.31 16.93
CA LEU A 207 4.17 4.35 17.80
C LEU A 207 3.22 3.56 18.69
N GLU A 208 2.21 4.21 19.29
CA GLU A 208 1.17 3.55 20.06
C GLU A 208 0.41 2.55 19.18
N LYS A 209 0.02 2.95 17.97
CA LYS A 209 -0.60 2.06 16.99
C LYS A 209 0.31 0.90 16.58
N ALA A 210 1.59 1.13 16.41
CA ALA A 210 2.55 0.08 16.09
C ALA A 210 2.56 -1.03 17.15
N LEU A 211 2.51 -0.67 18.44
CA LEU A 211 2.38 -1.65 19.53
C LEU A 211 1.04 -2.41 19.46
N GLU A 212 -0.07 -1.74 19.15
CA GLU A 212 -1.37 -2.39 18.94
C GLU A 212 -1.35 -3.36 17.75
N PHE A 213 -0.52 -3.11 16.73
CA PHE A 213 -0.36 -3.92 15.54
C PHE A 213 0.71 -5.01 15.66
N GLY A 214 1.32 -5.15 16.83
CA GLY A 214 2.23 -6.26 17.13
C GLY A 214 3.72 -5.91 17.17
N ALA A 215 4.09 -4.63 17.15
CA ALA A 215 5.45 -4.25 17.52
C ALA A 215 5.71 -4.63 18.98
N THR A 216 6.90 -5.16 19.26
CA THR A 216 7.33 -5.50 20.63
C THR A 216 7.92 -4.30 21.35
N ASP A 217 8.52 -3.40 20.56
CA ASP A 217 9.20 -2.20 21.05
C ASP A 217 8.89 -1.01 20.13
N ALA A 218 8.89 0.19 20.69
CA ALA A 218 8.68 1.43 19.97
C ALA A 218 9.79 2.43 20.31
N VAL A 219 10.41 3.00 19.30
CA VAL A 219 11.51 3.96 19.40
C VAL A 219 11.11 5.26 18.71
N GLU A 220 11.18 6.37 19.43
CA GLU A 220 10.97 7.70 18.84
C GLU A 220 12.14 8.05 17.93
N ALA A 221 11.86 8.39 16.67
CA ALA A 221 12.89 8.71 15.69
C ALA A 221 13.64 10.00 16.06
N GLY A 222 14.97 9.94 16.12
CA GLY A 222 15.82 11.06 16.52
C GLY A 222 17.31 10.71 16.45
N PRO A 223 18.17 11.58 17.01
CA PRO A 223 19.63 11.38 17.00
C PRO A 223 20.09 10.07 17.66
N ASP A 224 19.35 9.60 18.64
CA ASP A 224 19.69 8.43 19.46
C ASP A 224 19.08 7.13 18.93
N THR A 225 18.24 7.19 17.87
CA THR A 225 17.53 6.03 17.30
C THR A 225 18.41 4.80 17.14
N ARG A 226 19.61 4.96 16.58
CA ARG A 226 20.54 3.84 16.39
C ARG A 226 21.00 3.27 17.74
N ALA A 227 21.33 4.11 18.70
CA ALA A 227 21.78 3.67 20.02
C ALA A 227 20.68 2.91 20.76
N ASP A 228 19.44 3.41 20.68
CA ASP A 228 18.27 2.78 21.30
C ASP A 228 17.98 1.39 20.70
N VAL A 229 18.00 1.28 19.36
CA VAL A 229 17.81 -0.02 18.69
C VAL A 229 18.95 -0.99 19.00
N LEU A 230 20.21 -0.52 19.05
CA LEU A 230 21.34 -1.36 19.43
C LEU A 230 21.23 -1.87 20.89
N ALA A 231 20.71 -1.04 21.81
CA ALA A 231 20.45 -1.47 23.17
C ALA A 231 19.38 -2.57 23.26
N LEU A 232 18.39 -2.56 22.36
CA LEU A 232 17.36 -3.62 22.25
C LEU A 232 17.86 -4.92 21.60
N THR A 233 19.03 -4.88 20.95
CA THR A 233 19.57 -5.97 20.11
C THR A 233 20.97 -6.42 20.57
N ASP A 234 21.32 -6.25 21.84
CA ASP A 234 22.60 -6.62 22.42
C ASP A 234 23.82 -6.03 21.68
N GLY A 235 23.64 -4.85 21.05
CA GLY A 235 24.65 -4.16 20.26
C GLY A 235 24.85 -4.70 18.84
N LEU A 236 24.13 -5.73 18.42
CA LEU A 236 24.31 -6.37 17.10
C LEU A 236 23.62 -5.64 15.96
N GLY A 237 22.47 -5.03 16.21
CA GLY A 237 21.55 -4.53 15.19
C GLY A 237 20.49 -5.58 14.80
N VAL A 238 19.68 -5.24 13.79
CA VAL A 238 18.54 -6.06 13.38
C VAL A 238 18.87 -6.97 12.19
N ASP A 239 18.15 -8.10 12.07
CA ASP A 239 18.24 -9.01 10.92
C ASP A 239 17.69 -8.37 9.66
N VAL A 240 16.56 -7.70 9.78
CA VAL A 240 15.92 -6.98 8.68
C VAL A 240 15.51 -5.58 9.13
N ALA A 241 15.90 -4.56 8.36
CA ALA A 241 15.44 -3.19 8.52
C ALA A 241 14.50 -2.84 7.35
N ILE A 242 13.23 -2.60 7.65
CA ILE A 242 12.21 -2.23 6.67
C ILE A 242 12.08 -0.70 6.67
N GLU A 243 12.28 -0.07 5.52
CA GLU A 243 12.06 1.35 5.30
C GLU A 243 10.68 1.55 4.68
N ALA A 244 9.79 2.33 5.31
CA ALA A 244 8.39 2.51 4.91
C ALA A 244 7.93 3.98 4.87
N VAL A 245 8.84 4.91 4.58
CA VAL A 245 8.59 6.36 4.50
C VAL A 245 8.91 6.92 3.12
N GLY A 246 10.14 6.66 2.61
CA GLY A 246 10.59 7.12 1.29
C GLY A 246 11.45 8.39 1.32
N TYR A 247 12.11 8.70 2.44
CA TYR A 247 13.08 9.80 2.52
C TYR A 247 14.52 9.28 2.61
N PRO A 248 15.52 10.07 2.12
CA PRO A 248 16.92 9.71 2.25
C PRO A 248 17.33 9.39 3.69
N GLU A 249 16.88 10.17 4.66
CA GLU A 249 17.23 10.05 6.07
C GLU A 249 16.68 8.75 6.68
N THR A 250 15.48 8.34 6.29
CA THR A 250 14.84 7.12 6.80
C THR A 250 15.49 5.87 6.21
N LEU A 251 15.90 5.90 4.94
CA LEU A 251 16.68 4.82 4.35
C LEU A 251 18.08 4.71 4.96
N LEU A 252 18.75 5.82 5.21
CA LEU A 252 20.04 5.83 5.90
C LEU A 252 19.91 5.34 7.35
N THR A 253 18.82 5.69 8.03
CA THR A 253 18.49 5.13 9.34
C THR A 253 18.36 3.62 9.25
N ALA A 254 17.52 3.09 8.37
CA ALA A 254 17.35 1.64 8.17
C ALA A 254 18.69 0.96 7.89
N ALA A 255 19.51 1.53 7.00
CA ALA A 255 20.84 1.00 6.69
C ALA A 255 21.79 0.98 7.89
N SER A 256 21.66 1.94 8.81
CA SER A 256 22.50 2.01 10.02
C SER A 256 22.12 0.99 11.08
N LEU A 257 20.91 0.45 11.04
CA LEU A 257 20.36 -0.47 12.03
C LEU A 257 20.64 -1.93 11.71
N VAL A 258 20.82 -2.27 10.43
CA VAL A 258 20.99 -3.64 9.99
C VAL A 258 22.36 -4.19 10.43
N ARG A 259 22.36 -5.43 10.94
CA ARG A 259 23.59 -6.13 11.31
C ARG A 259 24.34 -6.65 10.09
N PRO A 260 25.62 -7.00 10.20
CA PRO A 260 26.32 -7.69 9.11
C PRO A 260 25.57 -8.98 8.68
N GLY A 261 25.43 -9.15 7.37
CA GLY A 261 24.69 -10.24 6.75
C GLY A 261 23.16 -10.09 6.76
N GLY A 262 22.64 -8.97 7.26
CA GLY A 262 21.20 -8.69 7.28
C GLY A 262 20.68 -8.04 6.00
N THR A 263 19.39 -7.70 6.00
CA THR A 263 18.68 -7.16 4.82
C THR A 263 18.06 -5.80 5.11
N ILE A 264 18.18 -4.89 4.16
CA ILE A 264 17.42 -3.63 4.10
C ILE A 264 16.30 -3.82 3.08
N ALA A 265 15.04 -3.73 3.52
CA ALA A 265 13.87 -3.84 2.66
C ALA A 265 13.23 -2.45 2.48
N ASN A 266 13.38 -1.86 1.31
CA ASN A 266 12.83 -0.54 1.02
C ASN A 266 11.43 -0.67 0.39
N ILE A 267 10.41 -0.19 1.10
CA ILE A 267 9.03 -0.09 0.63
C ILE A 267 8.71 1.35 0.21
N GLY A 268 9.30 2.32 0.91
CA GLY A 268 9.02 3.74 0.70
C GLY A 268 9.33 4.21 -0.73
N VAL A 269 8.49 5.11 -1.23
CA VAL A 269 8.66 5.73 -2.56
C VAL A 269 9.50 6.99 -2.41
N HIS A 270 10.70 6.98 -3.01
CA HIS A 270 11.63 8.11 -2.92
C HIS A 270 11.39 9.13 -4.03
N GLY A 271 11.08 10.37 -3.67
CA GLY A 271 10.96 11.51 -4.59
C GLY A 271 12.30 12.20 -4.88
N THR A 272 13.36 11.89 -4.11
CA THR A 272 14.69 12.51 -4.24
C THR A 272 15.80 11.45 -4.23
N PRO A 273 16.95 11.72 -4.89
CA PRO A 273 18.07 10.79 -4.89
C PRO A 273 18.64 10.51 -3.49
N VAL A 274 19.04 9.28 -3.24
CA VAL A 274 19.67 8.85 -1.98
C VAL A 274 21.12 8.47 -2.22
N THR A 275 22.04 9.00 -1.38
CA THR A 275 23.45 8.61 -1.40
C THR A 275 23.71 7.60 -0.27
N LEU A 276 24.02 6.36 -0.64
CA LEU A 276 24.37 5.32 0.33
C LEU A 276 25.87 5.36 0.67
N PRO A 277 26.27 5.12 1.95
CA PRO A 277 27.66 5.07 2.37
C PRO A 277 28.32 3.75 1.98
N MET A 278 28.49 3.51 0.67
CA MET A 278 29.02 2.26 0.12
C MET A 278 30.40 1.90 0.66
N GLN A 279 31.22 2.91 1.01
CA GLN A 279 32.55 2.74 1.60
C GLN A 279 32.52 2.06 2.99
N GLU A 280 31.35 2.06 3.65
CA GLU A 280 31.11 1.42 4.96
C GLU A 280 30.32 0.12 4.81
N MET A 281 29.39 0.07 3.87
CA MET A 281 28.45 -1.03 3.71
C MET A 281 29.05 -2.26 3.03
N TRP A 282 30.01 -2.10 2.13
CA TRP A 282 30.54 -3.18 1.28
C TRP A 282 31.08 -4.37 2.08
N ILE A 283 31.67 -4.13 3.26
CA ILE A 283 32.26 -5.18 4.11
C ILE A 283 31.24 -5.90 5.00
N GLN A 284 30.02 -5.35 5.09
CA GLN A 284 28.99 -5.88 6.01
C GLN A 284 28.15 -6.99 5.39
N ASN A 285 28.35 -7.35 4.13
CA ASN A 285 27.60 -8.38 3.42
C ASN A 285 26.07 -8.16 3.46
N VAL A 286 25.60 -6.91 3.45
CA VAL A 286 24.17 -6.60 3.52
C VAL A 286 23.50 -6.87 2.18
N THR A 287 22.24 -7.27 2.22
CA THR A 287 21.34 -7.33 1.06
C THR A 287 20.43 -6.10 1.09
N MET A 288 20.13 -5.52 -0.08
CA MET A 288 19.12 -4.49 -0.22
C MET A 288 18.07 -4.95 -1.22
N THR A 289 16.80 -4.90 -0.80
CA THR A 289 15.65 -5.22 -1.64
C THR A 289 14.73 -4.03 -1.75
N MET A 290 14.04 -3.91 -2.88
CA MET A 290 13.03 -2.90 -3.12
C MET A 290 12.10 -3.38 -4.23
N GLY A 291 10.88 -2.85 -4.28
CA GLY A 291 9.95 -3.24 -5.33
C GLY A 291 8.59 -2.58 -5.20
N LEU A 292 7.81 -2.71 -6.27
CA LEU A 292 6.38 -2.47 -6.27
C LEU A 292 5.68 -3.78 -5.86
N GLY A 293 4.69 -3.71 -4.96
CA GLY A 293 3.89 -4.88 -4.57
C GLY A 293 3.20 -5.51 -5.78
N ASP A 294 3.08 -6.82 -5.80
CA ASP A 294 2.48 -7.59 -6.89
C ASP A 294 1.00 -7.91 -6.66
N THR A 295 0.52 -7.73 -5.43
CA THR A 295 -0.84 -8.06 -4.98
C THR A 295 -1.23 -9.54 -5.16
N VAL A 296 -0.25 -10.41 -5.32
CA VAL A 296 -0.46 -11.86 -5.47
C VAL A 296 -0.78 -12.56 -4.14
N SER A 297 -0.44 -11.93 -3.02
CA SER A 297 -0.72 -12.42 -1.67
C SER A 297 -2.17 -12.20 -1.22
N ILE A 298 -2.96 -11.40 -1.92
CA ILE A 298 -4.34 -11.03 -1.53
C ILE A 298 -5.20 -12.26 -1.18
N PRO A 299 -5.23 -13.38 -1.93
CA PRO A 299 -6.04 -14.54 -1.56
C PRO A 299 -5.67 -15.13 -0.21
N THR A 300 -4.38 -15.10 0.16
CA THR A 300 -3.90 -15.55 1.48
C THR A 300 -4.31 -14.56 2.56
N LEU A 301 -4.12 -13.27 2.32
CA LEU A 301 -4.46 -12.21 3.27
C LEU A 301 -5.97 -12.13 3.52
N LEU A 302 -6.83 -12.31 2.49
CA LEU A 302 -8.28 -12.41 2.64
C LEU A 302 -8.69 -13.55 3.59
N LYS A 303 -8.05 -14.71 3.50
CA LYS A 303 -8.28 -15.83 4.44
C LYS A 303 -7.88 -15.46 5.86
N MET A 304 -6.76 -14.75 6.03
CA MET A 304 -6.27 -14.33 7.35
C MET A 304 -7.16 -13.27 7.98
N VAL A 305 -7.68 -12.33 7.19
CA VAL A 305 -8.67 -11.34 7.63
C VAL A 305 -9.98 -12.05 8.00
N GLY A 306 -10.52 -12.89 7.12
CA GLY A 306 -11.76 -13.61 7.36
C GLY A 306 -11.72 -14.58 8.55
N SER A 307 -10.53 -15.04 8.96
CA SER A 307 -10.33 -15.86 10.17
C SER A 307 -10.04 -15.04 11.43
N GLY A 308 -10.04 -13.69 11.35
CA GLY A 308 -9.76 -12.79 12.46
C GLY A 308 -8.28 -12.73 12.88
N ARG A 309 -7.37 -13.28 12.08
CA ARG A 309 -5.92 -13.20 12.34
C ARG A 309 -5.35 -11.82 12.06
N ILE A 310 -5.93 -11.10 11.11
CA ILE A 310 -5.57 -9.74 10.72
C ILE A 310 -6.74 -8.82 11.05
N PRO A 311 -6.62 -7.93 12.05
CA PRO A 311 -7.63 -6.94 12.39
C PRO A 311 -7.50 -5.72 11.46
N ALA A 312 -7.75 -5.91 10.16
CA ALA A 312 -7.50 -4.91 9.12
C ALA A 312 -8.29 -3.62 9.33
N GLU A 313 -9.50 -3.70 9.88
CA GLU A 313 -10.37 -2.56 10.18
C GLU A 313 -9.73 -1.51 11.09
N LYS A 314 -8.76 -1.91 11.93
CA LYS A 314 -8.04 -0.98 12.82
C LYS A 314 -7.15 0.01 12.07
N MET A 315 -6.88 -0.21 10.78
CA MET A 315 -6.11 0.72 9.96
C MET A 315 -6.93 1.95 9.56
N GLY A 316 -8.26 1.82 9.45
CA GLY A 316 -9.17 2.91 9.15
C GLY A 316 -9.40 3.79 10.37
N THR A 317 -8.95 5.03 10.33
CA THR A 317 -9.09 5.98 11.45
C THR A 317 -10.18 7.01 11.21
N HIS A 318 -10.47 7.33 9.96
CA HIS A 318 -11.45 8.34 9.56
C HIS A 318 -12.28 7.81 8.41
N THR A 319 -13.57 8.15 8.42
CA THR A 319 -14.50 7.81 7.33
C THR A 319 -15.26 9.06 6.92
N PHE A 320 -15.30 9.33 5.62
CA PHE A 320 -16.03 10.43 5.00
C PHE A 320 -16.91 9.91 3.88
N THR A 321 -17.92 10.69 3.50
CA THR A 321 -18.66 10.45 2.26
C THR A 321 -17.92 11.04 1.06
N PHE A 322 -18.24 10.59 -0.15
CA PHE A 322 -17.65 11.16 -1.37
C PHE A 322 -17.84 12.67 -1.50
N ASP A 323 -18.96 13.22 -1.03
CA ASP A 323 -19.18 14.68 -1.04
C ASP A 323 -18.27 15.43 -0.05
N GLN A 324 -17.63 14.74 0.87
CA GLN A 324 -16.68 15.29 1.85
C GLN A 324 -15.21 15.02 1.44
N ILE A 325 -14.95 14.66 0.19
CA ILE A 325 -13.62 14.23 -0.24
C ILE A 325 -12.54 15.31 -0.04
N ASP A 326 -12.88 16.59 -0.14
CA ASP A 326 -11.94 17.68 0.11
C ASP A 326 -11.52 17.73 1.59
N GLU A 327 -12.47 17.63 2.52
CA GLU A 327 -12.22 17.54 3.96
C GLU A 327 -11.39 16.29 4.30
N ALA A 328 -11.69 15.16 3.66
CA ALA A 328 -10.93 13.92 3.80
C ALA A 328 -9.46 14.07 3.39
N TYR A 329 -9.19 14.79 2.30
CA TYR A 329 -7.83 15.10 1.87
C TYR A 329 -7.11 16.06 2.81
N GLU A 330 -7.78 17.08 3.35
CA GLU A 330 -7.21 17.98 4.36
C GLU A 330 -6.79 17.20 5.62
N VAL A 331 -7.67 16.31 6.13
CA VAL A 331 -7.34 15.44 7.26
C VAL A 331 -6.16 14.53 6.95
N PHE A 332 -6.08 13.96 5.74
CA PHE A 332 -5.01 13.04 5.37
C PHE A 332 -3.68 13.76 5.12
N GLN A 333 -3.68 14.96 4.56
CA GLN A 333 -2.48 15.79 4.38
C GLN A 333 -1.82 16.14 5.73
N GLU A 334 -2.64 16.42 6.73
CA GLU A 334 -2.18 16.70 8.10
C GLU A 334 -2.29 15.47 9.01
N ALA A 335 -1.99 14.28 8.47
CA ALA A 335 -2.20 13.00 9.14
C ALA A 335 -1.57 12.92 10.54
N ALA A 336 -0.41 13.56 10.76
CA ALA A 336 0.25 13.57 12.06
C ALA A 336 -0.55 14.36 13.11
N ALA A 337 -1.12 15.51 12.74
CA ALA A 337 -1.91 16.36 13.63
C ALA A 337 -3.29 15.76 13.89
N ASN A 338 -3.88 15.11 12.89
CA ASN A 338 -5.22 14.53 12.93
C ASN A 338 -5.27 13.08 13.43
N ALA A 339 -4.13 12.51 13.82
CA ALA A 339 -4.03 11.09 14.17
C ALA A 339 -4.60 10.16 13.06
N ALA A 340 -4.39 10.51 11.80
CA ALA A 340 -4.87 9.75 10.66
C ALA A 340 -3.84 8.70 10.21
N LEU A 341 -4.34 7.48 9.90
CA LEU A 341 -3.58 6.40 9.26
C LEU A 341 -4.09 6.19 7.85
N LYS A 342 -5.29 5.62 7.71
CA LYS A 342 -6.01 5.51 6.45
C LYS A 342 -7.35 6.23 6.58
N VAL A 343 -7.68 6.99 5.55
CA VAL A 343 -8.96 7.69 5.41
C VAL A 343 -9.82 6.91 4.42
N ILE A 344 -11.00 6.50 4.88
CA ILE A 344 -11.96 5.73 4.11
C ILE A 344 -12.98 6.70 3.50
N LEU A 345 -13.33 6.47 2.24
CA LEU A 345 -14.37 7.18 1.51
C LEU A 345 -15.47 6.21 1.12
N THR A 346 -16.73 6.57 1.37
CA THR A 346 -17.90 5.75 1.04
C THR A 346 -18.95 6.58 0.30
N PRO A 347 -19.84 5.96 -0.48
CA PRO A 347 -21.08 6.60 -0.90
C PRO A 347 -21.87 7.07 0.33
N ARG A 348 -22.88 7.91 0.10
CA ARG A 348 -23.80 8.39 1.17
C ARG A 348 -24.51 7.25 1.89
#